data_c7a012fcca8d8e1321df497d455836d4
#
_entry.id   c7a012fcca8d8e1321df497d455836d4
#
_cell.length_a   1.000
_cell.length_b   1.000
_cell.length_c   1.000
_cell.angle_alpha   90.00
_cell.angle_beta   90.00
_cell.angle_gamma   90.00
#
_symmetry.space_group_name_H-M   'P 1'
#
loop_
_entity.id
_entity.type
_entity.pdbx_description
1 polymer ?
#
loop_
_entity_poly.entity_id
_entity_poly.type
_entity_poly.pdbx_seq_one_letter_code
_entity_poly.pdbx_strand_id
1 'polypeptide(L)'
;MATLFISDLHLDALRPEPLTRFQALLAGPARQAEALYILGDLFETWIGDDDDRPPHPEVLTALADLCATGTPVYVMRGNRDFLMGARFEAETGCRLLPDPTVVDLYGEPTLLMHGDTLCTQDLEYQTFRRQVRDPRWQSGFLARPLTERAALAQKAREGSRMATQGKAEAIMDVTAEAVVETMQAHGVRQLIHGHTHRPAIHRLVLQSGEARRIVLGDWYQTDSVLVLDERGPTLTRVADVVGTRPTIAAPRARPGSAQITRS
;
A
#
# COMPACT_ATOMS: atom_id res chain seq x y z
N MET A 1 -8.30 5.46 17.77
CA MET A 1 -7.82 4.25 17.05
C MET A 1 -6.71 4.71 16.12
N ALA A 2 -6.02 3.81 15.42
CA ALA A 2 -4.94 4.19 14.52
C ALA A 2 -5.22 3.70 13.10
N THR A 3 -4.70 4.40 12.09
CA THR A 3 -4.70 3.97 10.69
C THR A 3 -3.38 3.27 10.40
N LEU A 4 -3.43 2.14 9.68
CA LEU A 4 -2.25 1.36 9.31
C LEU A 4 -1.93 1.54 7.82
N PHE A 5 -0.63 1.66 7.52
CA PHE A 5 -0.13 1.74 6.14
C PHE A 5 0.97 0.70 5.93
N ILE A 6 0.86 -0.03 4.84
CA ILE A 6 1.85 -1.02 4.38
C ILE A 6 2.02 -0.88 2.87
N SER A 7 3.14 -1.36 2.34
CA SER A 7 3.41 -1.46 0.91
C SER A 7 4.48 -2.51 0.62
N ASP A 8 4.69 -2.82 -0.63
CA ASP A 8 5.81 -3.61 -1.11
C ASP A 8 5.93 -4.98 -0.40
N LEU A 9 4.77 -5.63 -0.23
CA LEU A 9 4.70 -6.96 0.38
C LEU A 9 5.24 -8.04 -0.57
N HIS A 10 5.02 -7.86 -1.87
CA HIS A 10 5.45 -8.77 -2.92
C HIS A 10 5.09 -10.23 -2.63
N LEU A 11 3.85 -10.49 -2.20
CA LEU A 11 3.39 -11.81 -1.83
C LEU A 11 3.56 -12.81 -2.98
N ASP A 12 4.24 -13.91 -2.69
CA ASP A 12 4.63 -14.95 -3.65
C ASP A 12 4.58 -16.32 -2.96
N ALA A 13 4.09 -17.35 -3.67
CA ALA A 13 4.01 -18.72 -3.17
C ALA A 13 5.39 -19.33 -2.83
N LEU A 14 6.45 -18.84 -3.47
CA LEU A 14 7.83 -19.30 -3.23
C LEU A 14 8.44 -18.73 -1.94
N ARG A 15 7.79 -17.73 -1.34
CA ARG A 15 8.25 -17.05 -0.13
C ARG A 15 7.08 -16.89 0.85
N PRO A 16 6.80 -17.88 1.70
CA PRO A 16 5.62 -17.91 2.56
C PRO A 16 5.71 -16.96 3.78
N GLU A 17 6.91 -16.51 4.17
CA GLU A 17 7.07 -15.71 5.38
C GLU A 17 6.33 -14.36 5.35
N PRO A 18 6.40 -13.55 4.27
CA PRO A 18 5.60 -12.32 4.16
C PRO A 18 4.10 -12.60 4.21
N LEU A 19 3.63 -13.70 3.59
CA LEU A 19 2.23 -14.09 3.62
C LEU A 19 1.76 -14.42 5.04
N THR A 20 2.54 -15.20 5.79
CA THR A 20 2.24 -15.53 7.19
C THR A 20 2.14 -14.27 8.05
N ARG A 21 3.06 -13.32 7.90
CA ARG A 21 3.04 -12.04 8.62
C ARG A 21 1.85 -11.18 8.23
N PHE A 22 1.51 -11.14 6.94
CA PHE A 22 0.34 -10.43 6.43
C PHE A 22 -0.96 -10.99 7.03
N GLN A 23 -1.13 -12.31 7.02
CA GLN A 23 -2.28 -12.95 7.64
C GLN A 23 -2.38 -12.66 9.14
N ALA A 24 -1.25 -12.66 9.86
CA ALA A 24 -1.21 -12.30 11.28
C ALA A 24 -1.61 -10.82 11.52
N LEU A 25 -1.16 -9.88 10.68
CA LEU A 25 -1.56 -8.49 10.72
C LEU A 25 -3.08 -8.35 10.50
N LEU A 26 -3.62 -9.02 9.47
CA LEU A 26 -5.05 -8.96 9.16
C LEU A 26 -5.92 -9.61 10.24
N ALA A 27 -5.48 -10.72 10.83
CA ALA A 27 -6.23 -11.42 11.87
C ALA A 27 -6.22 -10.70 13.23
N GLY A 28 -5.26 -9.83 13.45
CA GLY A 28 -5.03 -9.14 14.74
C GLY A 28 -5.17 -7.62 14.64
N PRO A 29 -4.05 -6.88 14.55
CA PRO A 29 -4.04 -5.41 14.65
C PRO A 29 -4.95 -4.69 13.65
N ALA A 30 -5.04 -5.16 12.41
CA ALA A 30 -5.84 -4.54 11.38
C ALA A 30 -7.34 -4.52 11.72
N ARG A 31 -7.84 -5.51 12.46
CA ARG A 31 -9.24 -5.54 12.91
C ARG A 31 -9.61 -4.44 13.92
N GLN A 32 -8.61 -3.83 14.51
CA GLN A 32 -8.79 -2.76 15.51
C GLN A 32 -8.37 -1.39 14.95
N ALA A 33 -7.92 -1.35 13.70
CA ALA A 33 -7.55 -0.12 13.02
C ALA A 33 -8.77 0.66 12.54
N GLU A 34 -8.63 1.97 12.37
CA GLU A 34 -9.63 2.82 11.70
C GLU A 34 -9.71 2.49 10.21
N ALA A 35 -8.56 2.19 9.61
CA ALA A 35 -8.44 1.73 8.24
C ALA A 35 -7.08 1.05 8.02
N LEU A 36 -7.00 0.23 6.98
CA LEU A 36 -5.76 -0.30 6.43
C LEU A 36 -5.56 0.25 5.00
N TYR A 37 -4.39 0.84 4.76
CA TYR A 37 -3.96 1.27 3.43
C TYR A 37 -2.80 0.41 2.95
N ILE A 38 -2.92 -0.13 1.74
CA ILE A 38 -1.89 -0.92 1.04
C ILE A 38 -1.44 -0.10 -0.17
N LEU A 39 -0.24 0.48 -0.11
CA LEU A 39 0.22 1.45 -1.10
C LEU A 39 1.01 0.81 -2.26
N GLY A 40 0.46 -0.26 -2.83
CA GLY A 40 0.98 -0.95 -4.01
C GLY A 40 1.92 -2.11 -3.70
N ASP A 41 2.18 -2.89 -4.74
CA ASP A 41 3.03 -4.06 -4.71
C ASP A 41 2.64 -5.07 -3.60
N LEU A 42 1.33 -5.28 -3.44
CA LEU A 42 0.78 -6.33 -2.59
C LEU A 42 1.24 -7.70 -3.06
N PHE A 43 1.14 -7.95 -4.36
CA PHE A 43 1.62 -9.17 -5.00
C PHE A 43 2.93 -8.96 -5.75
N GLU A 44 3.77 -9.99 -5.78
CA GLU A 44 4.97 -9.99 -6.62
C GLU A 44 4.63 -9.99 -8.12
N THR A 45 3.47 -10.53 -8.48
CA THR A 45 2.96 -10.53 -9.85
C THR A 45 1.44 -10.63 -9.83
N TRP A 46 0.77 -9.72 -10.54
CA TRP A 46 -0.67 -9.77 -10.81
C TRP A 46 -0.89 -9.55 -12.31
N ILE A 47 -1.41 -10.55 -13.01
CA ILE A 47 -1.57 -10.53 -14.46
C ILE A 47 -3.01 -10.44 -14.93
N GLY A 48 -3.91 -10.13 -14.01
CA GLY A 48 -5.35 -9.94 -14.22
C GLY A 48 -6.15 -10.59 -13.11
N ASP A 49 -7.39 -10.14 -12.95
CA ASP A 49 -8.29 -10.60 -11.88
C ASP A 49 -8.77 -12.05 -12.04
N ASP A 50 -8.43 -12.71 -13.14
CA ASP A 50 -8.69 -14.11 -13.43
C ASP A 50 -7.50 -15.04 -13.10
N ASP A 51 -6.44 -14.48 -12.50
CA ASP A 51 -5.27 -15.24 -12.04
C ASP A 51 -5.55 -15.85 -10.66
N ASP A 52 -5.89 -17.12 -10.61
CA ASP A 52 -6.20 -17.88 -9.39
C ASP A 52 -5.01 -18.67 -8.82
N ARG A 53 -3.79 -18.42 -9.32
CA ARG A 53 -2.58 -19.10 -8.84
C ARG A 53 -2.22 -18.66 -7.42
N PRO A 54 -1.68 -19.58 -6.59
CA PRO A 54 -1.18 -19.21 -5.26
C PRO A 54 -0.15 -18.06 -5.32
N PRO A 55 -0.16 -17.10 -4.37
CA PRO A 55 -0.99 -17.08 -3.15
C PRO A 55 -2.30 -16.27 -3.30
N HIS A 56 -2.73 -15.91 -4.52
CA HIS A 56 -3.82 -14.98 -4.74
C HIS A 56 -5.11 -15.35 -3.99
N PRO A 57 -5.68 -16.58 -4.11
CA PRO A 57 -6.94 -16.92 -3.44
C PRO A 57 -6.89 -16.77 -1.91
N GLU A 58 -5.76 -17.15 -1.30
CA GLU A 58 -5.58 -17.02 0.15
C GLU A 58 -5.58 -15.56 0.60
N VAL A 59 -4.89 -14.70 -0.17
CA VAL A 59 -4.78 -13.25 0.12
C VAL A 59 -6.14 -12.58 -0.06
N LEU A 60 -6.86 -12.90 -1.15
CA LEU A 60 -8.20 -12.36 -1.41
C LEU A 60 -9.18 -12.75 -0.28
N THR A 61 -9.15 -14.01 0.16
CA THR A 61 -9.97 -14.48 1.27
C THR A 61 -9.65 -13.74 2.56
N ALA A 62 -8.37 -13.59 2.91
CA ALA A 62 -7.96 -12.89 4.13
C ALA A 62 -8.36 -11.41 4.13
N LEU A 63 -8.30 -10.74 2.97
CA LEU A 63 -8.77 -9.36 2.81
C LEU A 63 -10.30 -9.27 2.94
N ALA A 64 -11.04 -10.19 2.32
CA ALA A 64 -12.50 -10.26 2.44
C ALA A 64 -12.93 -10.46 3.90
N ASP A 65 -12.26 -11.36 4.62
CA ASP A 65 -12.50 -11.61 6.05
C ASP A 65 -12.26 -10.35 6.90
N LEU A 66 -11.22 -9.56 6.60
CA LEU A 66 -10.98 -8.29 7.29
C LEU A 66 -12.07 -7.28 6.96
N CYS A 67 -12.41 -7.09 5.68
CA CYS A 67 -13.46 -6.17 5.26
C CYS A 67 -14.82 -6.53 5.90
N ALA A 68 -15.12 -7.83 6.04
CA ALA A 68 -16.34 -8.31 6.68
C ALA A 68 -16.42 -7.95 8.19
N THR A 69 -15.30 -7.65 8.85
CA THR A 69 -15.30 -7.14 10.25
C THR A 69 -15.72 -5.68 10.35
N GLY A 70 -15.84 -4.98 9.22
CA GLY A 70 -16.15 -3.55 9.17
C GLY A 70 -14.91 -2.63 9.10
N THR A 71 -13.69 -3.17 9.08
CA THR A 71 -12.47 -2.38 8.88
C THR A 71 -12.34 -1.99 7.40
N PRO A 72 -12.32 -0.70 7.05
CA PRO A 72 -12.09 -0.27 5.68
C PRO A 72 -10.69 -0.64 5.20
N VAL A 73 -10.58 -1.23 4.02
CA VAL A 73 -9.30 -1.55 3.37
C VAL A 73 -9.21 -0.83 2.03
N TYR A 74 -8.16 -0.05 1.87
CA TYR A 74 -7.86 0.70 0.66
C TYR A 74 -6.58 0.15 0.04
N VAL A 75 -6.61 -0.12 -1.26
CA VAL A 75 -5.48 -0.69 -2.00
C VAL A 75 -5.12 0.24 -3.16
N MET A 76 -3.89 0.63 -3.26
CA MET A 76 -3.32 1.34 -4.41
C MET A 76 -2.57 0.34 -5.28
N ARG A 77 -2.59 0.53 -6.58
CA ARG A 77 -1.85 -0.33 -7.51
C ARG A 77 -0.38 0.08 -7.56
N GLY A 78 0.51 -0.85 -7.31
CA GLY A 78 1.94 -0.68 -7.53
C GLY A 78 2.39 -1.05 -8.95
N ASN A 79 3.67 -1.21 -9.15
CA ASN A 79 4.24 -1.57 -10.45
C ASN A 79 4.22 -3.08 -10.73
N ARG A 80 3.94 -3.91 -9.72
CA ARG A 80 3.83 -5.36 -9.84
C ARG A 80 2.39 -5.83 -10.05
N ASP A 81 1.43 -5.05 -9.58
CA ASP A 81 0.02 -5.43 -9.49
C ASP A 81 -0.93 -4.39 -10.09
N PHE A 82 -0.45 -3.63 -11.07
CA PHE A 82 -1.19 -2.54 -11.71
C PHE A 82 -2.42 -2.99 -12.53
N LEU A 83 -2.56 -4.27 -12.77
CA LEU A 83 -3.70 -4.86 -13.49
C LEU A 83 -4.85 -5.29 -12.56
N MET A 84 -4.77 -5.01 -11.24
CA MET A 84 -5.92 -5.18 -10.36
C MET A 84 -7.13 -4.38 -10.87
N GLY A 85 -8.29 -5.01 -10.91
CA GLY A 85 -9.50 -4.43 -11.47
C GLY A 85 -10.72 -4.58 -10.57
N ALA A 86 -11.90 -4.42 -11.18
CA ALA A 86 -13.16 -4.41 -10.46
C ALA A 86 -13.52 -5.76 -9.80
N ARG A 87 -13.02 -6.88 -10.33
CA ARG A 87 -13.26 -8.19 -9.73
C ARG A 87 -12.50 -8.33 -8.42
N PHE A 88 -11.27 -7.80 -8.33
CA PHE A 88 -10.53 -7.73 -7.06
C PHE A 88 -11.36 -6.99 -5.98
N GLU A 89 -11.93 -5.81 -6.31
CA GLU A 89 -12.79 -5.07 -5.36
C GLU A 89 -14.03 -5.87 -4.96
N ALA A 90 -14.70 -6.51 -5.95
CA ALA A 90 -15.92 -7.28 -5.70
C ALA A 90 -15.67 -8.51 -4.81
N GLU A 91 -14.55 -9.21 -4.98
CA GLU A 91 -14.22 -10.41 -4.22
C GLU A 91 -13.70 -10.11 -2.81
N THR A 92 -12.99 -9.00 -2.63
CA THR A 92 -12.37 -8.67 -1.34
C THR A 92 -13.17 -7.69 -0.50
N GLY A 93 -13.99 -6.84 -1.11
CA GLY A 93 -14.60 -5.68 -0.45
C GLY A 93 -13.64 -4.53 -0.21
N CYS A 94 -12.38 -4.65 -0.65
CA CYS A 94 -11.42 -3.54 -0.64
C CYS A 94 -11.82 -2.46 -1.65
N ARG A 95 -11.29 -1.24 -1.47
CA ARG A 95 -11.46 -0.14 -2.43
C ARG A 95 -10.13 0.18 -3.11
N LEU A 96 -10.12 0.16 -4.44
CA LEU A 96 -8.95 0.56 -5.22
C LEU A 96 -8.85 2.08 -5.27
N LEU A 97 -7.70 2.60 -4.85
CA LEU A 97 -7.41 4.04 -4.90
C LEU A 97 -6.67 4.41 -6.19
N PRO A 98 -6.96 5.58 -6.76
CA PRO A 98 -6.08 6.21 -7.73
C PRO A 98 -4.69 6.48 -7.14
N ASP A 99 -3.67 6.51 -7.99
CA ASP A 99 -2.31 6.93 -7.65
C ASP A 99 -1.96 8.17 -8.50
N PRO A 100 -1.82 9.38 -7.87
CA PRO A 100 -1.90 9.69 -6.44
C PRO A 100 -3.33 9.88 -5.90
N THR A 101 -3.49 9.87 -4.56
CA THR A 101 -4.74 10.22 -3.86
C THR A 101 -4.45 11.08 -2.63
N VAL A 102 -5.21 12.15 -2.43
CA VAL A 102 -5.17 12.94 -1.18
C VAL A 102 -6.28 12.47 -0.25
N VAL A 103 -5.94 12.21 1.00
CA VAL A 103 -6.86 11.84 2.07
C VAL A 103 -6.66 12.76 3.28
N ASP A 104 -7.69 12.96 4.08
CA ASP A 104 -7.54 13.59 5.38
C ASP A 104 -7.17 12.52 6.43
N LEU A 105 -6.06 12.73 7.12
CA LEU A 105 -5.62 11.85 8.20
C LEU A 105 -5.48 12.68 9.48
N TYR A 106 -6.45 12.56 10.35
CA TYR A 106 -6.49 13.28 11.64
C TYR A 106 -6.40 14.81 11.48
N GLY A 107 -7.05 15.37 10.43
CA GLY A 107 -7.04 16.80 10.12
C GLY A 107 -5.82 17.28 9.32
N GLU A 108 -4.93 16.38 8.89
CA GLU A 108 -3.80 16.70 8.01
C GLU A 108 -4.02 16.13 6.60
N PRO A 109 -4.19 16.99 5.58
CA PRO A 109 -4.24 16.54 4.19
C PRO A 109 -2.95 15.80 3.81
N THR A 110 -3.07 14.53 3.46
CA THR A 110 -1.95 13.63 3.19
C THR A 110 -2.05 13.06 1.79
N LEU A 111 -0.96 13.17 1.04
CA LEU A 111 -0.82 12.55 -0.27
C LEU A 111 -0.37 11.10 -0.11
N LEU A 112 -1.12 10.19 -0.69
CA LEU A 112 -0.77 8.77 -0.78
C LEU A 112 -0.33 8.46 -2.21
N MET A 113 0.77 7.75 -2.36
CA MET A 113 1.31 7.30 -3.65
C MET A 113 1.92 5.91 -3.49
N HIS A 114 2.00 5.15 -4.60
CA HIS A 114 2.94 4.03 -4.61
C HIS A 114 4.38 4.56 -4.56
N GLY A 115 4.73 5.54 -5.38
CA GLY A 115 6.01 6.24 -5.33
C GLY A 115 6.90 6.06 -6.56
N ASP A 116 6.57 5.14 -7.43
CA ASP A 116 7.33 4.82 -8.64
C ASP A 116 7.45 5.98 -9.64
N THR A 117 6.47 6.90 -9.65
CA THR A 117 6.50 8.12 -10.48
C THR A 117 7.49 9.17 -9.99
N LEU A 118 7.92 9.09 -8.73
CA LEU A 118 8.90 10.00 -8.14
C LEU A 118 10.34 9.66 -8.52
N CYS A 119 10.60 8.45 -9.05
CA CYS A 119 11.90 7.99 -9.53
C CYS A 119 12.15 8.50 -10.96
N THR A 120 12.23 9.84 -11.11
CA THR A 120 12.23 10.51 -12.42
C THR A 120 13.52 10.30 -13.21
N GLN A 121 14.61 9.89 -12.56
CA GLN A 121 15.90 9.62 -13.23
C GLN A 121 15.94 8.24 -13.90
N ASP A 122 15.07 7.30 -13.54
CA ASP A 122 14.96 6.01 -14.24
C ASP A 122 14.08 6.13 -15.49
N LEU A 123 14.63 6.76 -16.52
CA LEU A 123 13.91 7.05 -17.77
C LEU A 123 13.41 5.79 -18.50
N GLU A 124 14.16 4.68 -18.41
CA GLU A 124 13.75 3.40 -19.00
C GLU A 124 12.52 2.86 -18.30
N TYR A 125 12.55 2.85 -16.96
CA TYR A 125 11.40 2.45 -16.17
C TYR A 125 10.19 3.37 -16.42
N GLN A 126 10.36 4.69 -16.42
CA GLN A 126 9.26 5.63 -16.68
C GLN A 126 8.65 5.45 -18.09
N THR A 127 9.46 5.07 -19.06
CA THR A 127 8.96 4.76 -20.41
C THR A 127 8.16 3.47 -20.43
N PHE A 128 8.67 2.41 -19.81
CA PHE A 128 7.96 1.15 -19.64
C PHE A 128 6.64 1.36 -18.88
N ARG A 129 6.68 2.11 -17.77
CA ARG A 129 5.50 2.44 -16.97
C ARG A 129 4.40 3.10 -17.80
N ARG A 130 4.74 4.14 -18.58
CA ARG A 130 3.78 4.80 -19.47
C ARG A 130 3.13 3.82 -20.45
N GLN A 131 3.92 2.92 -21.03
CA GLN A 131 3.42 1.93 -21.97
C GLN A 131 2.43 0.95 -21.31
N VAL A 132 2.77 0.35 -20.18
CA VAL A 132 1.94 -0.69 -19.55
C VAL A 132 0.73 -0.11 -18.80
N ARG A 133 0.74 1.19 -18.51
CA ARG A 133 -0.41 1.91 -17.95
C ARG A 133 -1.38 2.44 -19.02
N ASP A 134 -1.05 2.35 -20.29
CA ASP A 134 -1.96 2.69 -21.39
C ASP A 134 -3.15 1.70 -21.42
N PRO A 135 -4.41 2.20 -21.38
CA PRO A 135 -5.60 1.33 -21.35
C PRO A 135 -5.70 0.38 -22.56
N ARG A 136 -5.18 0.79 -23.71
CA ARG A 136 -5.18 -0.05 -24.93
C ARG A 136 -4.20 -1.20 -24.76
N TRP A 137 -3.02 -0.92 -24.20
CA TRP A 137 -2.04 -1.96 -23.90
C TRP A 137 -2.61 -2.95 -22.88
N GLN A 138 -3.23 -2.46 -21.79
CA GLN A 138 -3.83 -3.29 -20.76
C GLN A 138 -4.95 -4.18 -21.32
N SER A 139 -5.85 -3.62 -22.12
CA SER A 139 -6.92 -4.39 -22.77
C SER A 139 -6.35 -5.47 -23.69
N GLY A 140 -5.33 -5.16 -24.50
CA GLY A 140 -4.67 -6.12 -25.38
C GLY A 140 -3.90 -7.20 -24.61
N PHE A 141 -3.31 -6.87 -23.47
CA PHE A 141 -2.65 -7.82 -22.59
C PHE A 141 -3.66 -8.77 -21.92
N LEU A 142 -4.73 -8.22 -21.32
CA LEU A 142 -5.76 -9.00 -20.63
C LEU A 142 -6.60 -9.88 -21.55
N ALA A 143 -6.68 -9.57 -22.84
CA ALA A 143 -7.34 -10.42 -23.84
C ALA A 143 -6.55 -11.70 -24.17
N ARG A 144 -5.29 -11.81 -23.73
CA ARG A 144 -4.46 -13.01 -23.97
C ARG A 144 -4.80 -14.13 -22.98
N PRO A 145 -4.57 -15.39 -23.36
CA PRO A 145 -4.63 -16.50 -22.42
C PRO A 145 -3.72 -16.29 -21.19
N LEU A 146 -4.13 -16.77 -20.04
CA LEU A 146 -3.39 -16.61 -18.76
C LEU A 146 -1.95 -17.11 -18.85
N THR A 147 -1.73 -18.23 -19.57
CA THR A 147 -0.39 -18.81 -19.80
C THR A 147 0.53 -17.88 -20.58
N GLU A 148 0.02 -17.17 -21.59
CA GLU A 148 0.79 -16.19 -22.34
C GLU A 148 1.12 -14.96 -21.47
N ARG A 149 0.12 -14.48 -20.70
CA ARG A 149 0.32 -13.36 -19.78
C ARG A 149 1.39 -13.69 -18.73
N ALA A 150 1.36 -14.90 -18.18
CA ALA A 150 2.37 -15.37 -17.23
C ALA A 150 3.77 -15.39 -17.83
N ALA A 151 3.93 -15.91 -19.04
CA ALA A 151 5.22 -15.95 -19.73
C ALA A 151 5.75 -14.54 -20.04
N LEU A 152 4.88 -13.61 -20.47
CA LEU A 152 5.24 -12.22 -20.73
C LEU A 152 5.64 -11.48 -19.44
N ALA A 153 4.90 -11.68 -18.36
CA ALA A 153 5.21 -11.09 -17.05
C ALA A 153 6.56 -11.60 -16.52
N GLN A 154 6.82 -12.91 -16.63
CA GLN A 154 8.09 -13.49 -16.24
C GLN A 154 9.26 -12.88 -17.03
N LYS A 155 9.13 -12.78 -18.37
CA LYS A 155 10.15 -12.15 -19.21
C LYS A 155 10.40 -10.68 -18.86
N ALA A 156 9.32 -9.92 -18.59
CA ALA A 156 9.45 -8.52 -18.17
C ALA A 156 10.19 -8.40 -16.83
N ARG A 157 9.93 -9.31 -15.86
CA ARG A 157 10.62 -9.36 -14.57
C ARG A 157 12.12 -9.70 -14.71
N GLU A 158 12.45 -10.68 -15.54
CA GLU A 158 13.84 -11.02 -15.83
C GLU A 158 14.57 -9.83 -16.46
N GLY A 159 13.95 -9.14 -17.42
CA GLY A 159 14.48 -7.92 -18.02
C GLY A 159 14.68 -6.80 -16.99
N SER A 160 13.69 -6.55 -16.14
CA SER A 160 13.78 -5.56 -15.04
C SER A 160 14.92 -5.88 -14.07
N ARG A 161 15.06 -7.15 -13.66
CA ARG A 161 16.13 -7.58 -12.76
C ARG A 161 17.53 -7.37 -13.39
N MET A 162 17.69 -7.69 -14.67
CA MET A 162 18.96 -7.44 -15.39
C MET A 162 19.22 -5.95 -15.52
N ALA A 163 18.21 -5.15 -15.82
CA ALA A 163 18.34 -3.70 -15.93
C ALA A 163 18.72 -3.02 -14.59
N THR A 164 18.26 -3.55 -13.47
CA THR A 164 18.58 -3.01 -12.13
C THR A 164 19.93 -3.46 -11.60
N GLN A 165 20.47 -4.60 -12.01
CA GLN A 165 21.76 -5.13 -11.54
C GLN A 165 22.98 -4.25 -11.81
N GLY A 166 22.87 -3.25 -12.70
CA GLY A 166 23.95 -2.34 -13.05
C GLY A 166 23.65 -0.87 -12.76
N LYS A 167 22.44 -0.56 -12.29
CA LYS A 167 22.04 0.84 -11.99
C LYS A 167 22.54 1.27 -10.62
N ALA A 168 23.07 2.50 -10.55
CA ALA A 168 23.36 3.11 -9.25
C ALA A 168 22.06 3.23 -8.46
N GLU A 169 22.12 2.94 -7.17
CA GLU A 169 20.96 3.01 -6.26
C GLU A 169 20.26 4.39 -6.27
N ALA A 170 21.03 5.47 -6.51
CA ALA A 170 20.51 6.83 -6.60
C ALA A 170 19.56 7.03 -7.80
N ILE A 171 19.72 6.29 -8.91
CA ILE A 171 18.85 6.39 -10.09
C ILE A 171 17.49 5.76 -9.81
N MET A 172 17.46 4.75 -8.94
CA MET A 172 16.24 4.03 -8.56
C MET A 172 15.50 4.67 -7.37
N ASP A 173 16.08 5.73 -6.78
CA ASP A 173 15.42 6.46 -5.69
C ASP A 173 14.57 7.63 -6.24
N VAL A 174 13.72 8.17 -5.39
CA VAL A 174 12.95 9.37 -5.70
C VAL A 174 13.88 10.58 -5.83
N THR A 175 13.59 11.49 -6.74
CA THR A 175 14.30 12.77 -6.80
C THR A 175 13.67 13.77 -5.83
N ALA A 176 14.52 14.60 -5.19
CA ALA A 176 14.04 15.60 -4.23
C ALA A 176 13.11 16.61 -4.90
N GLU A 177 13.42 16.98 -6.13
CA GLU A 177 12.63 17.89 -6.96
C GLU A 177 11.23 17.34 -7.22
N ALA A 178 11.13 16.07 -7.66
CA ALA A 178 9.84 15.43 -7.94
C ALA A 178 8.98 15.32 -6.68
N VAL A 179 9.57 15.04 -5.52
CA VAL A 179 8.85 15.03 -4.24
C VAL A 179 8.28 16.40 -3.93
N VAL A 180 9.10 17.45 -3.98
CA VAL A 180 8.69 18.84 -3.66
C VAL A 180 7.60 19.31 -4.63
N GLU A 181 7.81 19.14 -5.94
CA GLU A 181 6.86 19.53 -6.97
C GLU A 181 5.51 18.82 -6.80
N THR A 182 5.54 17.51 -6.53
CA THR A 182 4.33 16.72 -6.36
C THR A 182 3.56 17.14 -5.11
N MET A 183 4.23 17.33 -3.98
CA MET A 183 3.59 17.79 -2.74
C MET A 183 3.01 19.20 -2.89
N GLN A 184 3.71 20.12 -3.55
CA GLN A 184 3.23 21.47 -3.83
C GLN A 184 2.03 21.47 -4.79
N ALA A 185 2.07 20.66 -5.84
CA ALA A 185 0.97 20.55 -6.82
C ALA A 185 -0.33 20.06 -6.17
N HIS A 186 -0.25 19.23 -5.13
CA HIS A 186 -1.41 18.73 -4.39
C HIS A 186 -1.74 19.58 -3.13
N GLY A 187 -0.96 20.60 -2.83
CA GLY A 187 -1.19 21.48 -1.67
C GLY A 187 -1.05 20.78 -0.32
N VAL A 188 -0.24 19.73 -0.22
CA VAL A 188 -0.06 18.93 0.99
C VAL A 188 1.29 19.14 1.64
N ARG A 189 1.37 18.88 2.94
CA ARG A 189 2.62 18.89 3.72
C ARG A 189 3.03 17.51 4.22
N GLN A 190 2.21 16.49 3.95
CA GLN A 190 2.52 15.11 4.26
C GLN A 190 2.37 14.23 3.01
N LEU A 191 3.40 13.38 2.77
CA LEU A 191 3.42 12.37 1.72
C LEU A 191 3.76 11.02 2.35
N ILE A 192 2.98 9.99 2.02
CA ILE A 192 3.28 8.58 2.38
C ILE A 192 3.39 7.78 1.09
N HIS A 193 4.49 7.05 0.92
CA HIS A 193 4.70 6.20 -0.26
C HIS A 193 5.58 4.98 0.04
N GLY A 194 5.57 4.00 -0.87
CA GLY A 194 6.41 2.81 -0.88
C GLY A 194 7.49 2.83 -1.95
N HIS A 195 7.59 1.75 -2.72
CA HIS A 195 8.38 1.51 -3.92
C HIS A 195 9.90 1.47 -3.74
N THR A 196 10.50 2.39 -2.99
CA THR A 196 11.96 2.47 -2.85
C THR A 196 12.53 1.53 -1.79
N HIS A 197 11.67 0.91 -0.98
CA HIS A 197 12.02 -0.02 0.10
C HIS A 197 13.00 0.56 1.16
N ARG A 198 12.99 1.89 1.36
CA ARG A 198 13.88 2.61 2.28
C ARG A 198 13.08 3.27 3.39
N PRO A 199 12.59 2.50 4.39
CA PRO A 199 11.69 3.01 5.40
C PRO A 199 12.32 4.13 6.22
N ALA A 200 11.73 5.33 6.16
CA ALA A 200 12.19 6.50 6.89
C ALA A 200 11.12 7.59 6.96
N ILE A 201 11.23 8.46 7.95
CA ILE A 201 10.48 9.71 8.03
C ILE A 201 11.44 10.88 7.76
N HIS A 202 11.31 11.47 6.58
CA HIS A 202 12.13 12.62 6.16
C HIS A 202 11.39 13.91 6.46
N ARG A 203 12.11 14.89 7.04
CA ARG A 203 11.64 16.26 7.19
C ARG A 203 12.07 17.08 5.98
N LEU A 204 11.17 17.89 5.45
CA LEU A 204 11.37 18.77 4.30
C LEU A 204 10.90 20.17 4.65
N VAL A 205 11.32 21.14 3.86
CA VAL A 205 10.81 22.51 3.90
C VAL A 205 10.24 22.83 2.52
N LEU A 206 8.92 23.05 2.45
CA LEU A 206 8.23 23.54 1.26
C LEU A 206 8.01 25.05 1.36
N GLN A 207 7.53 25.68 0.29
CA GLN A 207 7.10 27.08 0.35
C GLN A 207 5.99 27.32 1.39
N SER A 208 5.14 26.29 1.62
CA SER A 208 4.07 26.31 2.62
C SER A 208 4.52 26.02 4.06
N GLY A 209 5.82 25.83 4.31
CA GLY A 209 6.39 25.55 5.62
C GLY A 209 6.95 24.14 5.78
N GLU A 210 7.08 23.68 7.04
CA GLU A 210 7.57 22.34 7.34
C GLU A 210 6.65 21.25 6.78
N ALA A 211 7.27 20.22 6.25
CA ALA A 211 6.60 19.08 5.63
C ALA A 211 7.32 17.77 5.95
N ARG A 212 6.69 16.64 5.69
CA ARG A 212 7.29 15.33 5.88
C ARG A 212 6.96 14.37 4.74
N ARG A 213 7.93 13.56 4.39
CA ARG A 213 7.79 12.42 3.51
C ARG A 213 8.04 11.14 4.32
N ILE A 214 7.11 10.23 4.31
CA ILE A 214 7.17 8.94 4.99
C ILE A 214 7.29 7.87 3.93
N VAL A 215 8.37 7.10 4.00
CA VAL A 215 8.65 5.99 3.09
C VAL A 215 8.38 4.69 3.82
N LEU A 216 7.58 3.82 3.22
CA LEU A 216 7.34 2.47 3.71
C LEU A 216 8.44 1.53 3.19
N GLY A 217 8.74 0.50 3.97
CA GLY A 217 9.71 -0.52 3.58
C GLY A 217 9.04 -1.77 3.00
N ASP A 218 9.86 -2.63 2.41
CA ASP A 218 9.46 -3.95 1.93
C ASP A 218 9.20 -4.94 3.08
N TRP A 219 8.61 -6.08 2.72
CA TRP A 219 8.32 -7.14 3.69
C TRP A 219 9.32 -8.31 3.65
N TYR A 220 10.40 -8.18 2.90
CA TYR A 220 11.48 -9.16 2.88
C TYR A 220 12.58 -8.86 3.89
N GLN A 221 12.94 -7.59 3.99
CA GLN A 221 14.06 -7.16 4.82
C GLN A 221 13.61 -6.36 6.04
N THR A 222 12.59 -5.52 5.88
CA THR A 222 12.25 -4.51 6.88
C THR A 222 10.98 -4.78 7.66
N ASP A 223 10.02 -5.56 7.12
CA ASP A 223 8.70 -5.80 7.72
C ASP A 223 7.98 -4.51 8.15
N SER A 224 8.08 -3.46 7.34
CA SER A 224 7.67 -2.12 7.71
C SER A 224 6.14 -1.97 7.81
N VAL A 225 5.68 -1.37 8.89
CA VAL A 225 4.30 -0.89 9.10
C VAL A 225 4.37 0.54 9.60
N LEU A 226 3.59 1.43 9.01
CA LEU A 226 3.35 2.75 9.56
C LEU A 226 2.03 2.72 10.35
N VAL A 227 2.11 3.08 11.62
CA VAL A 227 0.97 3.31 12.50
C VAL A 227 0.80 4.82 12.64
N LEU A 228 -0.34 5.36 12.21
CA LEU A 228 -0.66 6.78 12.30
C LEU A 228 -1.88 6.97 13.19
N ASP A 229 -1.76 7.83 14.19
CA ASP A 229 -2.86 8.27 15.05
C ASP A 229 -2.76 9.78 15.34
N GLU A 230 -3.61 10.31 16.21
CA GLU A 230 -3.61 11.72 16.61
C GLU A 230 -2.26 12.20 17.21
N ARG A 231 -1.41 11.29 17.68
CA ARG A 231 -0.05 11.60 18.20
C ARG A 231 0.98 11.72 17.10
N GLY A 232 0.65 11.25 15.90
CA GLY A 232 1.49 11.30 14.70
C GLY A 232 1.96 9.93 14.21
N PRO A 233 2.85 9.91 13.20
CA PRO A 233 3.32 8.69 12.55
C PRO A 233 4.37 7.97 13.39
N THR A 234 4.22 6.65 13.49
CA THR A 234 5.22 5.73 14.05
C THR A 234 5.52 4.65 13.03
N LEU A 235 6.73 4.67 12.48
CA LEU A 235 7.23 3.63 11.58
C LEU A 235 7.85 2.51 12.43
N THR A 236 7.35 1.29 12.29
CA THR A 236 7.73 0.15 13.12
C THR A 236 7.72 -1.16 12.31
N ARG A 237 7.96 -2.30 12.96
CA ARG A 237 7.90 -3.61 12.33
C ARG A 237 6.56 -4.30 12.59
N VAL A 238 6.14 -5.17 11.68
CA VAL A 238 4.92 -5.97 11.83
C VAL A 238 4.94 -6.78 13.14
N ALA A 239 6.08 -7.37 13.49
CA ALA A 239 6.21 -8.15 14.71
C ALA A 239 5.89 -7.35 16.00
N ASP A 240 6.26 -6.06 16.02
CA ASP A 240 6.00 -5.18 17.16
C ASP A 240 4.50 -4.84 17.29
N VAL A 241 3.81 -4.72 16.14
CA VAL A 241 2.37 -4.44 16.11
C VAL A 241 1.56 -5.69 16.44
N VAL A 242 1.95 -6.85 15.90
CA VAL A 242 1.26 -8.14 16.14
C VAL A 242 1.50 -8.65 17.56
N GLY A 243 2.70 -8.42 18.14
CA GLY A 243 3.08 -8.87 19.48
C GLY A 243 2.47 -8.05 20.63
N THR A 244 1.98 -6.84 20.38
CA THR A 244 1.31 -6.03 21.40
C THR A 244 -0.10 -6.58 21.64
N ARG A 245 -0.31 -7.25 22.79
CA ARG A 245 -1.68 -7.56 23.26
C ARG A 245 -2.46 -6.25 23.35
N PRO A 246 -3.68 -6.17 22.77
CA PRO A 246 -4.51 -5.00 22.92
C PRO A 246 -4.76 -4.75 24.42
N THR A 247 -4.39 -3.57 24.88
CA THR A 247 -4.89 -3.08 26.17
C THR A 247 -6.40 -2.90 25.97
N ILE A 248 -7.20 -3.85 26.47
CA ILE A 248 -8.65 -3.78 26.44
C ILE A 248 -9.03 -2.52 27.24
N ALA A 249 -9.34 -1.44 26.54
CA ALA A 249 -9.98 -0.29 27.15
C ALA A 249 -11.33 -0.77 27.69
N ALA A 250 -11.52 -0.68 29.01
CA ALA A 250 -12.77 -1.06 29.65
C ALA A 250 -13.94 -0.32 28.98
N PRO A 251 -15.08 -1.00 28.72
CA PRO A 251 -16.24 -0.37 28.11
C PRO A 251 -16.67 0.84 28.93
N ARG A 252 -16.73 2.02 28.30
CA ARG A 252 -17.31 3.21 28.94
C ARG A 252 -18.75 2.90 29.34
N ALA A 253 -19.04 2.98 30.61
CA ALA A 253 -20.40 2.86 31.16
C ALA A 253 -21.32 3.87 30.44
N ARG A 254 -22.43 3.39 29.89
CA ARG A 254 -23.47 4.26 29.33
C ARG A 254 -24.02 5.14 30.47
N PRO A 255 -24.18 6.47 30.25
CA PRO A 255 -24.83 7.31 31.24
C PRO A 255 -26.29 6.81 31.44
N GLY A 256 -26.65 6.60 32.68
CA GLY A 256 -27.95 6.07 33.08
C GLY A 256 -29.11 6.95 32.59
N SER A 257 -30.12 6.31 32.04
CA SER A 257 -31.42 6.90 31.71
C SER A 257 -32.04 7.54 32.95
N ALA A 258 -32.24 8.85 32.92
CA ALA A 258 -33.00 9.60 33.92
C ALA A 258 -34.44 9.09 33.95
N GLN A 259 -34.88 8.62 35.12
CA GLN A 259 -36.28 8.32 35.40
C GLN A 259 -37.07 9.62 35.47
N ILE A 260 -38.06 9.75 34.60
CA ILE A 260 -39.07 10.82 34.67
C ILE A 260 -40.14 10.33 35.67
N THR A 261 -40.15 10.91 36.86
CA THR A 261 -41.28 10.81 37.82
C THR A 261 -42.40 11.72 37.35
N ARG A 262 -43.57 11.13 37.06
CA ARG A 262 -44.83 11.87 36.88
C ARG A 262 -45.40 12.20 38.26
N SER A 263 -45.71 13.46 38.45
CA SER A 263 -46.72 13.97 39.41
C SER A 263 -47.87 14.50 38.63
#